data_44d2095b104a7d1955f7e9832b750d61
#
_entry.id   44d2095b104a7d1955f7e9832b750d61
#
_cell.length_a   1.000
_cell.length_b   1.000
_cell.length_c   1.000
_cell.angle_alpha   90.00
_cell.angle_beta   90.00
_cell.angle_gamma   90.00
#
_symmetry.space_group_name_H-M   'P 1'
#
loop_
_entity.id
_entity.type
_entity.pdbx_description
1 polymer ?
#
loop_
_entity_poly.entity_id
_entity_poly.type
_entity_poly.pdbx_seq_one_letter_code
_entity_poly.pdbx_strand_id
1 'polypeptide(L)'
;PKFKKLGFIDIKGLYKTSPLATVSMFCTGIIHSALFSLGAVYAASINFTLFEISLLLCMITLAGGVFQWPVGYFSDRVDRRTIIVLCTSCAAIFCILAIVSSGTSLQNMHLAINIGIDKIMFFVYVTLYAGMAIPIFTLNLAYINDYIAKEKFVAAGGGMQIIFGLGAILGPFICSALMN
;
A
#
# COMPACT_ATOMS: atom_id res chain seq x y z
N PRO A 1 38.48 6.06 -4.48
CA PRO A 1 37.45 5.14 -4.07
C PRO A 1 37.19 4.14 -5.20
N LYS A 2 37.61 2.87 -4.99
CA LYS A 2 37.30 1.81 -5.98
C LYS A 2 35.82 1.46 -5.81
N PHE A 3 34.95 1.89 -6.71
CA PHE A 3 33.58 1.41 -6.77
C PHE A 3 33.62 -0.09 -7.10
N LYS A 4 33.34 -0.91 -6.07
CA LYS A 4 33.12 -2.34 -6.25
C LYS A 4 31.89 -2.46 -7.16
N LYS A 5 32.00 -3.17 -8.29
CA LYS A 5 30.83 -3.44 -9.16
C LYS A 5 29.75 -4.06 -8.29
N LEU A 6 28.68 -3.29 -8.07
CA LEU A 6 27.47 -3.77 -7.41
C LEU A 6 26.92 -4.90 -8.30
N GLY A 7 27.03 -6.14 -7.84
CA GLY A 7 26.44 -7.27 -8.53
C GLY A 7 24.93 -7.09 -8.56
N PHE A 8 24.32 -7.18 -9.72
CA PHE A 8 22.85 -7.27 -9.83
C PHE A 8 22.41 -8.49 -9.02
N ILE A 9 21.52 -8.28 -8.02
CA ILE A 9 20.84 -9.42 -7.41
C ILE A 9 19.74 -9.81 -8.39
N ASP A 10 19.85 -11.05 -8.87
CA ASP A 10 18.81 -11.66 -9.69
C ASP A 10 17.50 -11.76 -8.89
N ILE A 11 16.38 -11.39 -9.52
CA ILE A 11 15.02 -11.49 -8.94
C ILE A 11 14.75 -12.89 -8.41
N LYS A 12 15.24 -13.94 -9.11
CA LYS A 12 15.18 -15.32 -8.64
C LYS A 12 15.94 -15.53 -7.34
N GLY A 13 17.08 -14.85 -7.16
CA GLY A 13 17.85 -14.87 -5.92
C GLY A 13 17.08 -14.25 -4.75
N LEU A 14 16.40 -13.12 -4.98
CA LEU A 14 15.54 -12.47 -3.96
C LEU A 14 14.38 -13.37 -3.55
N TYR A 15 13.70 -13.98 -4.52
CA TYR A 15 12.60 -14.92 -4.24
C TYR A 15 13.08 -16.14 -3.44
N LYS A 16 14.26 -16.70 -3.76
CA LYS A 16 14.83 -17.81 -2.99
C LYS A 16 15.21 -17.42 -1.58
N THR A 17 15.67 -16.18 -1.37
CA THR A 17 16.08 -15.67 -0.06
C THR A 17 14.87 -15.42 0.83
N SER A 18 13.84 -14.75 0.32
CA SER A 18 12.60 -14.49 1.04
C SER A 18 11.41 -14.42 0.08
N PRO A 19 10.69 -15.53 -0.12
CA PRO A 19 9.46 -15.55 -0.92
C PRO A 19 8.42 -14.57 -0.39
N LEU A 20 8.29 -14.48 0.95
CA LEU A 20 7.32 -13.58 1.60
C LEU A 20 7.57 -12.11 1.22
N ALA A 21 8.81 -11.61 1.39
CA ALA A 21 9.14 -10.23 1.06
C ALA A 21 8.91 -9.92 -0.42
N THR A 22 9.30 -10.85 -1.31
CA THR A 22 9.20 -10.68 -2.76
C THR A 22 7.75 -10.63 -3.23
N VAL A 23 6.91 -11.56 -2.78
CA VAL A 23 5.48 -11.60 -3.13
C VAL A 23 4.74 -10.42 -2.50
N SER A 24 5.00 -10.14 -1.23
CA SER A 24 4.40 -8.99 -0.54
C SER A 24 4.77 -7.67 -1.22
N MET A 25 6.02 -7.49 -1.66
CA MET A 25 6.45 -6.28 -2.38
C MET A 25 5.71 -6.13 -3.73
N PHE A 26 5.53 -7.22 -4.46
CA PHE A 26 4.76 -7.22 -5.71
C PHE A 26 3.29 -6.83 -5.48
N CYS A 27 2.64 -7.44 -4.49
CA CYS A 27 1.27 -7.09 -4.10
C CYS A 27 1.16 -5.64 -3.62
N THR A 28 2.16 -5.15 -2.86
CA THR A 28 2.23 -3.75 -2.42
C THR A 28 2.28 -2.81 -3.62
N GLY A 29 3.02 -3.16 -4.68
CA GLY A 29 3.04 -2.40 -5.94
C GLY A 29 1.67 -2.28 -6.59
N ILE A 30 0.93 -3.39 -6.69
CA ILE A 30 -0.45 -3.41 -7.22
C ILE A 30 -1.34 -2.48 -6.40
N ILE A 31 -1.33 -2.62 -5.08
CA ILE A 31 -2.19 -1.86 -4.16
C ILE A 31 -1.88 -0.36 -4.22
N HIS A 32 -0.62 0.03 -4.15
CA HIS A 32 -0.23 1.44 -4.18
C HIS A 32 -0.60 2.10 -5.50
N SER A 33 -0.32 1.46 -6.63
CA SER A 33 -0.64 2.05 -7.92
C SER A 33 -2.16 2.17 -8.14
N ALA A 34 -2.94 1.18 -7.70
CA ALA A 34 -4.39 1.24 -7.73
C ALA A 34 -4.91 2.41 -6.88
N LEU A 35 -4.41 2.57 -5.64
CA LEU A 35 -4.81 3.64 -4.74
C LEU A 35 -4.55 5.02 -5.34
N PHE A 36 -3.34 5.26 -5.87
CA PHE A 36 -2.95 6.58 -6.37
C PHE A 36 -3.51 6.90 -7.76
N SER A 37 -3.72 5.90 -8.63
CA SER A 37 -4.23 6.13 -9.98
C SER A 37 -5.76 6.11 -10.06
N LEU A 38 -6.40 5.10 -9.47
CA LEU A 38 -7.85 4.92 -9.56
C LEU A 38 -8.60 5.46 -8.35
N GLY A 39 -7.94 5.71 -7.23
CA GLY A 39 -8.57 6.31 -6.06
C GLY A 39 -9.18 7.69 -6.36
N ALA A 40 -8.49 8.53 -7.16
CA ALA A 40 -9.01 9.81 -7.59
C ALA A 40 -10.19 9.66 -8.56
N VAL A 41 -10.12 8.70 -9.49
CA VAL A 41 -11.20 8.41 -10.45
C VAL A 41 -12.45 7.92 -9.72
N TYR A 42 -12.27 7.02 -8.76
CA TYR A 42 -13.37 6.52 -7.93
C TYR A 42 -14.00 7.63 -7.09
N ALA A 43 -13.19 8.48 -6.44
CA ALA A 43 -13.70 9.61 -5.68
C ALA A 43 -14.52 10.57 -6.56
N ALA A 44 -14.09 10.81 -7.80
CA ALA A 44 -14.86 11.59 -8.78
C ALA A 44 -16.19 10.92 -9.13
N SER A 45 -16.24 9.58 -9.28
CA SER A 45 -17.46 8.84 -9.61
C SER A 45 -18.52 8.88 -8.50
N ILE A 46 -18.11 9.07 -7.25
CA ILE A 46 -19.00 9.24 -6.08
C ILE A 46 -19.26 10.72 -5.74
N ASN A 47 -19.13 11.62 -6.71
CA ASN A 47 -19.43 13.05 -6.63
C ASN A 47 -18.56 13.83 -5.61
N PHE A 48 -17.28 13.51 -5.51
CA PHE A 48 -16.32 14.35 -4.82
C PHE A 48 -15.92 15.53 -5.72
N THR A 49 -15.83 16.73 -5.13
CA THR A 49 -15.29 17.91 -5.80
C THR A 49 -13.78 17.77 -6.02
N LEU A 50 -13.22 18.51 -6.96
CA LEU A 50 -11.76 18.51 -7.21
C LEU A 50 -10.96 18.85 -5.96
N PHE A 51 -11.47 19.76 -5.12
CA PHE A 51 -10.85 20.10 -3.84
C PHE A 51 -10.84 18.91 -2.86
N GLU A 52 -11.98 18.22 -2.72
CA GLU A 52 -12.09 17.03 -1.86
C GLU A 52 -11.15 15.89 -2.32
N ILE A 53 -11.03 15.68 -3.64
CA ILE A 53 -10.10 14.69 -4.22
C ILE A 53 -8.65 15.06 -3.88
N SER A 54 -8.27 16.33 -4.06
CA SER A 54 -6.93 16.81 -3.74
C SER A 54 -6.62 16.67 -2.26
N LEU A 55 -7.60 16.98 -1.41
CA LEU A 55 -7.48 16.81 0.04
C LEU A 55 -7.33 15.34 0.43
N LEU A 56 -8.08 14.44 -0.20
CA LEU A 56 -7.98 12.99 0.01
C LEU A 56 -6.57 12.48 -0.31
N LEU A 57 -6.01 12.84 -1.47
CA LEU A 57 -4.66 12.44 -1.85
C LEU A 57 -3.59 13.01 -0.90
N CYS A 58 -3.78 14.24 -0.42
CA CYS A 58 -2.93 14.84 0.60
C CYS A 58 -2.98 14.04 1.91
N MET A 59 -4.17 13.69 2.39
CA MET A 59 -4.36 12.92 3.62
C MET A 59 -3.79 11.50 3.49
N ILE A 60 -3.96 10.82 2.35
CA ILE A 60 -3.34 9.53 2.05
C ILE A 60 -1.82 9.61 2.21
N THR A 61 -1.19 10.62 1.60
CA THR A 61 0.27 10.79 1.64
C THR A 61 0.76 11.12 3.04
N LEU A 62 0.07 12.03 3.74
CA LEU A 62 0.39 12.42 5.12
C LEU A 62 0.25 11.22 6.07
N ALA A 63 -0.83 10.46 5.97
CA ALA A 63 -1.04 9.28 6.80
C ALA A 63 0.08 8.26 6.59
N GLY A 64 0.46 7.99 5.34
CA GLY A 64 1.60 7.11 5.03
C GLY A 64 2.88 7.56 5.72
N GLY A 65 3.21 8.85 5.66
CA GLY A 65 4.38 9.42 6.32
C GLY A 65 4.31 9.34 7.85
N VAL A 66 3.18 9.74 8.44
CA VAL A 66 2.99 9.75 9.90
C VAL A 66 3.02 8.33 10.47
N PHE A 67 2.33 7.38 9.85
CA PHE A 67 2.30 5.99 10.33
C PHE A 67 3.60 5.24 10.09
N GLN A 68 4.44 5.69 9.16
CA GLN A 68 5.73 5.07 8.88
C GLN A 68 6.64 5.07 10.11
N TRP A 69 6.60 6.14 10.94
CA TRP A 69 7.41 6.22 12.15
C TRP A 69 7.00 5.20 13.22
N PRO A 70 5.73 5.12 13.69
CA PRO A 70 5.36 4.12 14.69
C PRO A 70 5.48 2.69 14.16
N VAL A 71 5.11 2.44 12.91
CA VAL A 71 5.24 1.11 12.30
C VAL A 71 6.71 0.67 12.23
N GLY A 72 7.61 1.56 11.83
CA GLY A 72 9.06 1.29 11.84
C GLY A 72 9.57 0.99 13.26
N TYR A 73 9.20 1.80 14.25
CA TYR A 73 9.60 1.63 15.64
C TYR A 73 9.16 0.27 16.22
N PHE A 74 7.93 -0.16 15.95
CA PHE A 74 7.45 -1.47 16.38
C PHE A 74 8.12 -2.61 15.62
N SER A 75 8.37 -2.43 14.31
CA SER A 75 9.05 -3.40 13.47
C SER A 75 10.49 -3.70 13.90
N ASP A 76 11.16 -2.75 14.54
CA ASP A 76 12.52 -2.95 15.05
C ASP A 76 12.56 -3.68 16.41
N ARG A 77 11.39 -3.83 17.08
CA ARG A 77 11.27 -4.47 18.41
C ARG A 77 10.54 -5.80 18.40
N VAL A 78 9.74 -6.04 17.38
CA VAL A 78 8.95 -7.26 17.20
C VAL A 78 9.34 -7.89 15.87
N ASP A 79 9.05 -9.17 15.69
CA ASP A 79 9.27 -9.84 14.41
C ASP A 79 8.57 -9.07 13.27
N ARG A 80 9.36 -8.63 12.29
CA ARG A 80 8.88 -7.84 11.13
C ARG A 80 7.77 -8.53 10.37
N ARG A 81 7.80 -9.87 10.32
CA ARG A 81 6.74 -10.67 9.71
C ARG A 81 5.40 -10.45 10.39
N THR A 82 5.39 -10.41 11.72
CA THR A 82 4.18 -10.15 12.51
C THR A 82 3.63 -8.75 12.23
N ILE A 83 4.50 -7.75 12.15
CA ILE A 83 4.10 -6.37 11.85
C ILE A 83 3.55 -6.25 10.42
N ILE A 84 4.15 -6.90 9.42
CA ILE A 84 3.62 -6.94 8.05
C ILE A 84 2.21 -7.54 8.03
N VAL A 85 1.99 -8.67 8.70
CA VAL A 85 0.67 -9.32 8.78
C VAL A 85 -0.34 -8.41 9.49
N LEU A 86 0.05 -7.78 10.59
CA LEU A 86 -0.81 -6.87 11.35
C LEU A 86 -1.21 -5.64 10.51
N CYS A 87 -0.25 -4.99 9.87
CA CYS A 87 -0.51 -3.84 8.99
C CYS A 87 -1.42 -4.22 7.82
N THR A 88 -1.16 -5.37 7.19
CA THR A 88 -1.99 -5.86 6.07
C THR A 88 -3.41 -6.18 6.53
N SER A 89 -3.58 -6.81 7.70
CA SER A 89 -4.89 -7.13 8.25
C SER A 89 -5.67 -5.86 8.62
N CYS A 90 -5.02 -4.88 9.27
CA CYS A 90 -5.64 -3.58 9.57
C CYS A 90 -6.02 -2.84 8.28
N ALA A 91 -5.14 -2.82 7.27
CA ALA A 91 -5.45 -2.22 5.99
C ALA A 91 -6.67 -2.89 5.32
N ALA A 92 -6.77 -4.22 5.36
CA ALA A 92 -7.93 -4.94 4.82
C ALA A 92 -9.23 -4.55 5.54
N ILE A 93 -9.21 -4.44 6.87
CA ILE A 93 -10.38 -4.01 7.67
C ILE A 93 -10.80 -2.58 7.26
N PHE A 94 -9.85 -1.63 7.20
CA PHE A 94 -10.19 -0.26 6.81
C PHE A 94 -10.66 -0.15 5.36
N CYS A 95 -10.16 -1.00 4.46
CA CYS A 95 -10.65 -1.09 3.09
C CYS A 95 -12.11 -1.54 3.05
N ILE A 96 -12.48 -2.59 3.81
CA ILE A 96 -13.86 -3.07 3.92
C ILE A 96 -14.76 -1.98 4.50
N LEU A 97 -14.34 -1.29 5.56
CA LEU A 97 -15.09 -0.19 6.16
C LEU A 97 -15.29 0.98 5.18
N ALA A 98 -14.28 1.30 4.37
CA ALA A 98 -14.39 2.31 3.33
C ALA A 98 -15.42 1.93 2.25
N ILE A 99 -15.44 0.66 1.82
CA ILE A 99 -16.44 0.15 0.85
C ILE A 99 -17.85 0.23 1.44
N VAL A 100 -18.03 -0.19 2.68
CA VAL A 100 -19.34 -0.13 3.36
C VAL A 100 -19.81 1.32 3.50
N SER A 101 -18.92 2.24 3.89
CA SER A 101 -19.27 3.66 4.06
C SER A 101 -19.55 4.39 2.75
N SER A 102 -19.00 3.93 1.62
CA SER A 102 -19.26 4.54 0.31
C SER A 102 -20.66 4.24 -0.27
N GLY A 103 -21.46 3.44 0.41
CA GLY A 103 -22.83 3.12 -0.01
C GLY A 103 -22.93 2.18 -1.22
N THR A 104 -21.81 1.81 -1.85
CA THR A 104 -21.81 0.98 -3.06
C THR A 104 -22.32 -0.44 -2.85
N SER A 105 -22.22 -0.95 -1.60
CA SER A 105 -22.72 -2.29 -1.24
C SER A 105 -24.17 -2.28 -0.74
N LEU A 106 -24.72 -1.11 -0.39
CA LEU A 106 -26.03 -0.96 0.29
C LEU A 106 -27.06 -0.21 -0.54
N GLN A 107 -26.77 0.11 -1.80
CA GLN A 107 -27.72 0.79 -2.70
C GLN A 107 -29.01 -0.01 -2.90
N ASN A 108 -29.01 -1.31 -2.60
CA ASN A 108 -30.18 -2.19 -2.61
C ASN A 108 -30.88 -2.32 -1.25
N MET A 109 -30.33 -1.72 -0.19
CA MET A 109 -30.95 -1.71 1.12
C MET A 109 -31.21 -0.27 1.52
N HIS A 110 -32.47 0.13 1.48
CA HIS A 110 -33.03 1.45 1.77
C HIS A 110 -32.61 2.03 3.14
N LEU A 111 -31.34 2.28 3.36
CA LEU A 111 -30.88 3.14 4.44
C LEU A 111 -30.39 4.44 3.83
N ALA A 112 -31.24 5.46 3.88
CA ALA A 112 -30.88 6.84 3.61
C ALA A 112 -29.94 7.36 4.70
N ILE A 113 -28.65 6.98 4.61
CA ILE A 113 -27.61 7.50 5.49
C ILE A 113 -27.16 8.83 4.93
N ASN A 114 -27.03 9.80 5.79
CA ASN A 114 -26.78 11.21 5.52
C ASN A 114 -25.51 11.43 4.67
N ILE A 115 -25.64 11.83 3.40
CA ILE A 115 -24.57 11.95 2.39
C ILE A 115 -23.29 12.64 2.90
N GLY A 116 -23.41 13.56 3.85
CA GLY A 116 -22.28 14.26 4.44
C GLY A 116 -21.45 13.40 5.42
N ILE A 117 -22.09 12.55 6.19
CA ILE A 117 -21.43 11.65 7.18
C ILE A 117 -20.70 10.53 6.43
N ASP A 118 -21.29 10.00 5.36
CA ASP A 118 -20.71 8.93 4.57
C ASP A 118 -19.40 9.38 3.88
N LYS A 119 -19.36 10.59 3.36
CA LYS A 119 -18.14 11.16 2.78
C LYS A 119 -17.02 11.28 3.83
N ILE A 120 -17.32 11.79 5.02
CA ILE A 120 -16.34 11.95 6.10
C ILE A 120 -15.81 10.57 6.54
N MET A 121 -16.69 9.59 6.71
CA MET A 121 -16.31 8.23 7.09
C MET A 121 -15.41 7.58 6.01
N PHE A 122 -15.77 7.75 4.75
CA PHE A 122 -14.94 7.29 3.63
C PHE A 122 -13.53 7.93 3.68
N PHE A 123 -13.43 9.24 3.89
CA PHE A 123 -12.15 9.95 4.06
C PHE A 123 -11.31 9.35 5.18
N VAL A 124 -11.92 9.14 6.35
CA VAL A 124 -11.25 8.60 7.53
C VAL A 124 -10.73 7.18 7.25
N TYR A 125 -11.58 6.31 6.71
CA TYR A 125 -11.20 4.92 6.46
C TYR A 125 -10.13 4.78 5.37
N VAL A 126 -10.22 5.53 4.28
CA VAL A 126 -9.19 5.53 3.22
C VAL A 126 -7.87 6.10 3.74
N THR A 127 -7.91 7.11 4.59
CA THR A 127 -6.72 7.68 5.23
C THR A 127 -6.05 6.67 6.17
N LEU A 128 -6.83 5.98 7.01
CA LEU A 128 -6.32 4.93 7.90
C LEU A 128 -5.80 3.73 7.12
N TYR A 129 -6.50 3.32 6.06
CA TYR A 129 -6.03 2.30 5.14
C TYR A 129 -4.65 2.65 4.57
N ALA A 130 -4.48 3.87 4.05
CA ALA A 130 -3.23 4.34 3.49
C ALA A 130 -2.12 4.38 4.56
N GLY A 131 -2.44 4.82 5.77
CA GLY A 131 -1.51 4.82 6.91
C GLY A 131 -0.97 3.44 7.24
N MET A 132 -1.77 2.37 7.06
CA MET A 132 -1.31 0.99 7.26
C MET A 132 -0.68 0.38 6.01
N ALA A 133 -1.17 0.70 4.81
CA ALA A 133 -0.71 0.11 3.56
C ALA A 133 0.65 0.67 3.08
N ILE A 134 0.86 1.98 3.19
CA ILE A 134 2.08 2.63 2.67
C ILE A 134 3.35 2.15 3.39
N PRO A 135 3.41 2.00 4.73
CA PRO A 135 4.60 1.50 5.40
C PRO A 135 4.99 0.06 5.04
N ILE A 136 4.09 -0.75 4.47
CA ILE A 136 4.38 -2.14 4.09
C ILE A 136 5.54 -2.20 3.08
N PHE A 137 5.69 -1.20 2.21
CA PHE A 137 6.81 -1.10 1.29
C PHE A 137 8.16 -1.08 2.03
N THR A 138 8.30 -0.20 3.03
CA THR A 138 9.53 -0.10 3.82
C THR A 138 9.76 -1.30 4.72
N LEU A 139 8.68 -1.90 5.25
CA LEU A 139 8.76 -3.14 6.02
C LEU A 139 9.29 -4.30 5.18
N ASN A 140 8.81 -4.46 3.94
CA ASN A 140 9.27 -5.50 3.03
C ASN A 140 10.76 -5.31 2.67
N LEU A 141 11.19 -4.05 2.47
CA LEU A 141 12.59 -3.73 2.20
C LEU A 141 13.48 -4.02 3.43
N ALA A 142 13.01 -3.65 4.62
CA ALA A 142 13.71 -3.95 5.86
C ALA A 142 13.76 -5.46 6.11
N TYR A 143 12.67 -6.16 5.88
CA TYR A 143 12.58 -7.61 6.08
C TYR A 143 13.52 -8.40 5.16
N ILE A 144 13.65 -8.04 3.87
CA ILE A 144 14.61 -8.72 2.99
C ILE A 144 16.06 -8.44 3.42
N ASN A 145 16.36 -7.24 3.93
CA ASN A 145 17.69 -6.88 4.38
C ASN A 145 18.15 -7.69 5.60
N ASP A 146 17.24 -8.23 6.42
CA ASP A 146 17.59 -9.12 7.55
C ASP A 146 18.20 -10.45 7.09
N TYR A 147 17.96 -10.86 5.84
CA TYR A 147 18.42 -12.13 5.27
C TYR A 147 19.58 -11.99 4.29
N ILE A 148 20.05 -10.77 4.05
CA ILE A 148 21.09 -10.49 3.03
C ILE A 148 22.29 -9.83 3.69
N ALA A 149 23.50 -10.13 3.19
CA ALA A 149 24.73 -9.48 3.65
C ALA A 149 24.70 -7.97 3.32
N LYS A 150 25.25 -7.15 4.20
CA LYS A 150 25.23 -5.67 4.11
C LYS A 150 25.74 -5.12 2.78
N GLU A 151 26.73 -5.78 2.19
CA GLU A 151 27.32 -5.42 0.91
C GLU A 151 26.34 -5.52 -0.27
N LYS A 152 25.24 -6.27 -0.09
CA LYS A 152 24.21 -6.51 -1.12
C LYS A 152 22.93 -5.68 -0.90
N PHE A 153 22.83 -4.89 0.17
CA PHE A 153 21.61 -4.12 0.49
C PHE A 153 21.15 -3.21 -0.66
N VAL A 154 22.09 -2.50 -1.29
CA VAL A 154 21.76 -1.59 -2.41
C VAL A 154 21.23 -2.35 -3.61
N ALA A 155 21.86 -3.49 -3.94
CA ALA A 155 21.41 -4.32 -5.05
C ALA A 155 20.07 -5.00 -4.76
N ALA A 156 19.83 -5.45 -3.52
CA ALA A 156 18.57 -5.99 -3.09
C ALA A 156 17.45 -4.94 -3.14
N GLY A 157 17.71 -3.72 -2.67
CA GLY A 157 16.78 -2.60 -2.75
C GLY A 157 16.37 -2.29 -4.19
N GLY A 158 17.33 -2.26 -5.10
CA GLY A 158 17.06 -2.09 -6.54
C GLY A 158 16.19 -3.21 -7.11
N GLY A 159 16.48 -4.47 -6.76
CA GLY A 159 15.68 -5.62 -7.18
C GLY A 159 14.24 -5.58 -6.63
N MET A 160 14.08 -5.23 -5.35
CA MET A 160 12.76 -5.07 -4.71
C MET A 160 11.96 -3.92 -5.36
N GLN A 161 12.64 -2.82 -5.73
CA GLN A 161 12.00 -1.70 -6.43
C GLN A 161 11.48 -2.12 -7.82
N ILE A 162 12.22 -2.96 -8.54
CA ILE A 162 11.77 -3.51 -9.83
C ILE A 162 10.52 -4.38 -9.62
N ILE A 163 10.52 -5.25 -8.60
CA ILE A 163 9.37 -6.10 -8.28
C ILE A 163 8.14 -5.26 -7.93
N PHE A 164 8.32 -4.21 -7.12
CA PHE A 164 7.26 -3.24 -6.82
C PHE A 164 6.75 -2.57 -8.11
N GLY A 165 7.65 -2.11 -8.99
CA GLY A 165 7.29 -1.47 -10.26
C GLY A 165 6.49 -2.40 -11.19
N LEU A 166 6.85 -3.68 -11.26
CA LEU A 166 6.08 -4.68 -12.02
C LEU A 166 4.66 -4.84 -11.46
N GLY A 167 4.50 -4.88 -10.13
CA GLY A 167 3.20 -4.85 -9.48
C GLY A 167 2.43 -3.56 -9.80
N ALA A 168 3.11 -2.42 -9.76
CA ALA A 168 2.50 -1.12 -10.01
C ALA A 168 1.98 -0.94 -11.45
N ILE A 169 2.61 -1.58 -12.43
CA ILE A 169 2.11 -1.60 -13.81
C ILE A 169 0.79 -2.37 -13.89
N LEU A 170 0.66 -3.48 -13.16
CA LEU A 170 -0.52 -4.35 -13.23
C LEU A 170 -1.72 -3.80 -12.44
N GLY A 171 -1.48 -3.00 -11.40
CA GLY A 171 -2.52 -2.49 -10.51
C GLY A 171 -3.68 -1.80 -11.24
N PRO A 172 -3.45 -0.75 -12.05
CA PRO A 172 -4.49 -0.06 -12.78
C PRO A 172 -5.27 -0.96 -13.74
N PHE A 173 -4.59 -1.91 -14.41
CA PHE A 173 -5.25 -2.86 -15.32
C PHE A 173 -6.20 -3.79 -14.57
N ILE A 174 -5.76 -4.37 -13.45
CA ILE A 174 -6.58 -5.26 -12.64
C ILE A 174 -7.80 -4.51 -12.10
N CYS A 175 -7.60 -3.33 -11.53
CA CYS A 175 -8.71 -2.53 -10.99
C CYS A 175 -9.66 -2.04 -12.07
N SER A 176 -9.17 -1.60 -13.23
CA SER A 176 -10.03 -1.21 -14.35
C SER A 176 -10.89 -2.36 -14.86
N ALA A 177 -10.34 -3.58 -14.90
CA ALA A 177 -11.09 -4.77 -15.28
C ALA A 177 -12.17 -5.16 -14.24
N LEU A 178 -11.98 -4.82 -12.97
CA LEU A 178 -12.96 -5.06 -11.89
C LEU A 178 -14.05 -3.98 -11.81
N MET A 179 -13.79 -2.80 -12.37
CA MET A 179 -14.75 -1.68 -12.39
C MET A 179 -15.73 -1.71 -13.58
N ASN A 180 -15.47 -2.55 -14.59
CA ASN A 180 -16.35 -2.81 -15.72
C ASN A 180 -17.27 -4.00 -15.45
#